data_36f39f6e23fb1c5c03d53f215a7d543c
#
_entry.id   36f39f6e23fb1c5c03d53f215a7d543c
#
_cell.length_a   1.000
_cell.length_b   1.000
_cell.length_c   1.000
_cell.angle_alpha   90.00
_cell.angle_beta   90.00
_cell.angle_gamma   90.00
#
_symmetry.space_group_name_H-M   'P 1'
#
loop_
_entity.id
_entity.type
_entity.pdbx_description
1 polymer ?
#
loop_
_entity_poly.entity_id
_entity_poly.type
_entity_poly.pdbx_seq_one_letter_code
_entity_poly.pdbx_strand_id
1 'polypeptide(L)'
;MTFNEFNFKEQLQDAIESAGFKEPSPIQEEAIPIVLSGKDMVGQAHTGTGKTAAFGLPVLNMMKGQNGVEAVVIVPTRELAMQVSDELFRFGKNLNLNTATVYGGQSYSTQLRNIERASIIVATPGRFLDLLRGGKINIKPSFVILDEADEMLDMGFLDDIKEIFTFLPADRQTLLFSATMPQAIKNLAQTILKDPAFVTLTKKDMTNSKITQTFYVVDERERDDALIRLYDYKNPTKSIIFCRTKKEVDRLSTFMVSQGFMAKGLHGDMEQRQREECIKAFKSSKLEILIATDVAARGLDVNDVSHVFNYHLPFDSESYVHRIGRTGRAGKEGVAVSIVTPHEFRMLQKIEKNIGAKLEAKIVPNIDSVKEKKIAELKNQISEQEIKDYALALVEELKEEFDISTIAFKLASMISASTFVQGNNTIGKSESDIKRLIENSSRYDNDGSSSGRNSRGGRGGRFGGSRGGDSRGGDRGPRPSGDRNSRGGDRDRAPRGDRPASDRGPRPSGDRDRAPRSDRPAG
;
A
#
# COMPACT_ATOMS: atom_id res chain seq x y z
N MET A 1 -5.45 -24.79 -21.01
CA MET A 1 -5.87 -23.84 -22.04
C MET A 1 -4.69 -22.97 -22.45
N THR A 2 -4.54 -22.62 -23.73
CA THR A 2 -3.48 -21.75 -24.21
C THR A 2 -4.09 -20.44 -24.73
N PHE A 3 -3.29 -19.36 -24.86
CA PHE A 3 -3.81 -18.09 -25.39
C PHE A 3 -4.30 -18.18 -26.85
N ASN A 4 -3.81 -19.15 -27.61
CA ASN A 4 -4.24 -19.38 -29.01
C ASN A 4 -5.71 -19.80 -29.12
N GLU A 5 -6.26 -20.42 -28.07
CA GLU A 5 -7.65 -20.87 -28.04
C GLU A 5 -8.67 -19.71 -27.96
N PHE A 6 -8.22 -18.49 -27.58
CA PHE A 6 -9.08 -17.30 -27.56
C PHE A 6 -9.25 -16.63 -28.95
N ASN A 7 -8.55 -17.08 -29.98
CA ASN A 7 -8.64 -16.56 -31.33
C ASN A 7 -8.45 -15.03 -31.43
N PHE A 8 -7.44 -14.51 -30.77
CA PHE A 8 -7.07 -13.09 -30.88
C PHE A 8 -6.52 -12.75 -32.27
N LYS A 9 -6.56 -11.45 -32.63
CA LYS A 9 -5.87 -10.92 -33.82
C LYS A 9 -4.39 -11.30 -33.79
N GLU A 10 -3.79 -11.63 -34.97
CA GLU A 10 -2.39 -12.07 -35.08
C GLU A 10 -1.41 -11.09 -34.38
N GLN A 11 -1.58 -9.78 -34.62
CA GLN A 11 -0.74 -8.75 -34.01
C GLN A 11 -0.82 -8.75 -32.45
N LEU A 12 -1.94 -9.18 -31.89
CA LEU A 12 -2.12 -9.29 -30.44
C LEU A 12 -1.50 -10.59 -29.91
N GLN A 13 -1.57 -11.67 -30.67
CA GLN A 13 -0.89 -12.93 -30.34
C GLN A 13 0.62 -12.74 -30.29
N ASP A 14 1.21 -12.05 -31.28
CA ASP A 14 2.64 -11.69 -31.30
C ASP A 14 3.03 -10.88 -30.06
N ALA A 15 2.16 -9.95 -29.63
CA ALA A 15 2.40 -9.15 -28.43
C ALA A 15 2.35 -9.98 -27.14
N ILE A 16 1.44 -10.96 -27.05
CA ILE A 16 1.32 -11.90 -25.93
C ILE A 16 2.57 -12.78 -25.83
N GLU A 17 3.04 -13.35 -26.94
CA GLU A 17 4.24 -14.17 -26.99
C GLU A 17 5.50 -13.36 -26.64
N SER A 18 5.64 -12.16 -27.21
CA SER A 18 6.74 -11.23 -26.92
C SER A 18 6.76 -10.78 -25.46
N ALA A 19 5.60 -10.75 -24.79
CA ALA A 19 5.45 -10.46 -23.38
C ALA A 19 5.78 -11.67 -22.48
N GLY A 20 6.01 -12.86 -23.05
CA GLY A 20 6.37 -14.08 -22.35
C GLY A 20 5.20 -14.80 -21.68
N PHE A 21 3.97 -14.51 -22.08
CA PHE A 21 2.78 -15.23 -21.60
C PHE A 21 2.69 -16.58 -22.32
N LYS A 22 2.71 -17.68 -21.55
CA LYS A 22 2.62 -19.04 -22.06
C LYS A 22 1.22 -19.63 -21.89
N GLU A 23 0.70 -19.55 -20.67
CA GLU A 23 -0.60 -20.09 -20.27
C GLU A 23 -1.41 -19.00 -19.60
N PRO A 24 -2.72 -18.92 -19.83
CA PRO A 24 -3.58 -17.97 -19.15
C PRO A 24 -3.70 -18.32 -17.65
N SER A 25 -3.77 -17.30 -16.81
CA SER A 25 -4.09 -17.48 -15.41
C SER A 25 -5.58 -17.81 -15.22
N PRO A 26 -5.99 -18.35 -14.04
CA PRO A 26 -7.41 -18.72 -13.82
C PRO A 26 -8.39 -17.57 -14.08
N ILE A 27 -8.06 -16.33 -13.69
CA ILE A 27 -8.92 -15.17 -13.97
C ILE A 27 -8.99 -14.87 -15.47
N GLN A 28 -7.90 -15.10 -16.21
CA GLN A 28 -7.86 -14.90 -17.65
C GLN A 28 -8.68 -15.97 -18.39
N GLU A 29 -8.58 -17.22 -17.96
CA GLU A 29 -9.35 -18.32 -18.55
C GLU A 29 -10.86 -18.09 -18.47
N GLU A 30 -11.34 -17.61 -17.31
CA GLU A 30 -12.76 -17.37 -17.10
C GLU A 30 -13.23 -16.02 -17.68
N ALA A 31 -12.45 -14.94 -17.53
CA ALA A 31 -12.88 -13.61 -17.91
C ALA A 31 -12.80 -13.34 -19.42
N ILE A 32 -11.73 -13.78 -20.09
CA ILE A 32 -11.52 -13.46 -21.51
C ILE A 32 -12.70 -13.88 -22.40
N PRO A 33 -13.24 -15.11 -22.31
CA PRO A 33 -14.40 -15.51 -23.14
C PRO A 33 -15.65 -14.67 -22.87
N ILE A 34 -15.89 -14.30 -21.62
CA ILE A 34 -17.03 -13.46 -21.23
C ILE A 34 -16.91 -12.07 -21.85
N VAL A 35 -15.73 -11.45 -21.71
CA VAL A 35 -15.49 -10.12 -22.29
C VAL A 35 -15.61 -10.14 -23.80
N LEU A 36 -15.05 -11.16 -24.50
CA LEU A 36 -15.17 -11.33 -25.95
C LEU A 36 -16.63 -11.54 -26.40
N SER A 37 -17.49 -12.07 -25.55
CA SER A 37 -18.93 -12.19 -25.86
C SER A 37 -19.71 -10.88 -25.82
N GLY A 38 -19.08 -9.77 -25.40
CA GLY A 38 -19.71 -8.45 -25.27
C GLY A 38 -20.54 -8.25 -24.01
N LYS A 39 -20.54 -9.19 -23.06
CA LYS A 39 -21.28 -9.08 -21.79
C LYS A 39 -20.53 -8.23 -20.79
N ASP A 40 -21.29 -7.49 -19.96
CA ASP A 40 -20.75 -6.87 -18.78
C ASP A 40 -20.27 -7.93 -17.79
N MET A 41 -19.26 -7.60 -16.97
CA MET A 41 -18.66 -8.58 -16.06
C MET A 41 -18.22 -7.96 -14.74
N VAL A 42 -18.38 -8.72 -13.66
CA VAL A 42 -17.74 -8.49 -12.37
C VAL A 42 -16.71 -9.59 -12.13
N GLY A 43 -15.44 -9.21 -12.05
CA GLY A 43 -14.33 -10.10 -11.76
C GLY A 43 -13.79 -9.90 -10.34
N GLN A 44 -13.97 -10.91 -9.47
CA GLN A 44 -13.38 -10.86 -8.12
C GLN A 44 -12.07 -11.62 -8.08
N ALA A 45 -10.96 -10.87 -8.07
CA ALA A 45 -9.62 -11.42 -8.05
C ALA A 45 -8.61 -10.46 -7.42
N HIS A 46 -7.62 -10.98 -6.67
CA HIS A 46 -6.56 -10.18 -6.05
C HIS A 46 -5.60 -9.55 -7.04
N THR A 47 -4.84 -8.55 -6.56
CA THR A 47 -3.73 -7.96 -7.33
C THR A 47 -2.66 -9.01 -7.64
N GLY A 48 -2.10 -8.96 -8.86
CA GLY A 48 -1.06 -9.90 -9.29
C GLY A 48 -1.57 -11.22 -9.88
N THR A 49 -2.88 -11.41 -10.05
CA THR A 49 -3.47 -12.57 -10.71
C THR A 49 -3.53 -12.44 -12.24
N GLY A 50 -3.11 -11.30 -12.80
CA GLY A 50 -3.16 -11.04 -14.24
C GLY A 50 -4.45 -10.35 -14.72
N LYS A 51 -5.14 -9.60 -13.86
CA LYS A 51 -6.38 -8.86 -14.19
C LYS A 51 -6.22 -7.94 -15.40
N THR A 52 -5.11 -7.19 -15.48
CA THR A 52 -4.89 -6.25 -16.59
C THR A 52 -4.94 -6.95 -17.94
N ALA A 53 -4.32 -8.11 -18.08
CA ALA A 53 -4.40 -8.91 -19.29
C ALA A 53 -5.80 -9.55 -19.49
N ALA A 54 -6.49 -9.92 -18.39
CA ALA A 54 -7.82 -10.50 -18.44
C ALA A 54 -8.87 -9.56 -19.05
N PHE A 55 -8.79 -8.25 -18.79
CA PHE A 55 -9.64 -7.26 -19.46
C PHE A 55 -8.97 -6.62 -20.68
N GLY A 56 -7.69 -6.37 -20.63
CA GLY A 56 -6.96 -5.62 -21.65
C GLY A 56 -6.90 -6.37 -23.00
N LEU A 57 -6.52 -7.65 -22.99
CA LEU A 57 -6.39 -8.43 -24.23
C LEU A 57 -7.71 -8.53 -25.01
N PRO A 58 -8.84 -8.94 -24.41
CA PRO A 58 -10.09 -9.04 -25.15
C PRO A 58 -10.61 -7.66 -25.58
N VAL A 59 -10.46 -6.61 -24.77
CA VAL A 59 -10.86 -5.24 -25.14
C VAL A 59 -10.03 -4.76 -26.35
N LEU A 60 -8.70 -4.89 -26.32
CA LEU A 60 -7.83 -4.54 -27.44
C LEU A 60 -8.19 -5.33 -28.72
N ASN A 61 -8.56 -6.59 -28.56
CA ASN A 61 -9.00 -7.42 -29.67
C ASN A 61 -10.30 -6.93 -30.32
N MET A 62 -11.24 -6.41 -29.51
CA MET A 62 -12.55 -5.94 -29.99
C MET A 62 -12.51 -4.48 -30.48
N MET A 63 -11.53 -3.69 -30.09
CA MET A 63 -11.38 -2.31 -30.54
C MET A 63 -11.24 -2.23 -32.08
N LYS A 64 -11.88 -1.22 -32.65
CA LYS A 64 -11.96 -1.01 -34.11
C LYS A 64 -10.83 -0.14 -34.66
N GLY A 65 -10.04 0.49 -33.76
CA GLY A 65 -8.98 1.43 -34.15
C GLY A 65 -9.54 2.71 -34.79
N GLN A 66 -10.74 3.13 -34.39
CA GLN A 66 -11.36 4.36 -34.88
C GLN A 66 -10.69 5.59 -34.28
N ASN A 67 -10.81 6.74 -34.94
CA ASN A 67 -10.35 7.99 -34.39
C ASN A 67 -11.13 8.34 -33.10
N GLY A 68 -10.39 8.53 -31.99
CA GLY A 68 -10.93 8.88 -30.70
C GLY A 68 -10.84 7.78 -29.66
N VAL A 69 -11.33 8.07 -28.47
CA VAL A 69 -11.25 7.20 -27.30
C VAL A 69 -12.32 6.11 -27.36
N GLU A 70 -11.91 4.87 -27.55
CA GLU A 70 -12.80 3.70 -27.55
C GLU A 70 -12.87 2.99 -26.20
N ALA A 71 -11.83 3.10 -25.35
CA ALA A 71 -11.81 2.47 -24.03
C ALA A 71 -11.38 3.45 -22.94
N VAL A 72 -11.99 3.31 -21.76
CA VAL A 72 -11.63 4.04 -20.53
C VAL A 72 -11.39 3.04 -19.41
N VAL A 73 -10.24 3.12 -18.76
CA VAL A 73 -9.91 2.34 -17.57
C VAL A 73 -9.81 3.30 -16.38
N ILE A 74 -10.60 3.08 -15.35
CA ILE A 74 -10.61 3.90 -14.14
C ILE A 74 -9.92 3.10 -13.03
N VAL A 75 -8.92 3.72 -12.39
CA VAL A 75 -8.07 3.10 -11.38
C VAL A 75 -7.86 4.03 -10.17
N PRO A 76 -7.60 3.51 -8.95
CA PRO A 76 -7.54 4.33 -7.74
C PRO A 76 -6.36 5.30 -7.68
N THR A 77 -5.19 4.91 -8.24
CA THR A 77 -3.94 5.66 -8.04
C THR A 77 -3.27 6.04 -9.35
N ARG A 78 -2.42 7.07 -9.28
CA ARG A 78 -1.62 7.57 -10.42
C ARG A 78 -0.63 6.53 -10.91
N GLU A 79 -0.01 5.84 -9.96
CA GLU A 79 0.98 4.81 -10.18
C GLU A 79 0.37 3.62 -10.94
N LEU A 80 -0.84 3.19 -10.53
CA LEU A 80 -1.57 2.14 -11.24
C LEU A 80 -2.04 2.61 -12.62
N ALA A 81 -2.43 3.89 -12.76
CA ALA A 81 -2.78 4.44 -14.06
C ALA A 81 -1.62 4.38 -15.06
N MET A 82 -0.41 4.72 -14.63
CA MET A 82 0.79 4.60 -15.45
C MET A 82 1.08 3.14 -15.79
N GLN A 83 1.04 2.24 -14.80
CA GLN A 83 1.30 0.82 -14.99
C GLN A 83 0.33 0.17 -16.00
N VAL A 84 -0.98 0.37 -15.78
CA VAL A 84 -2.02 -0.18 -16.67
C VAL A 84 -1.88 0.42 -18.08
N SER A 85 -1.58 1.71 -18.18
CA SER A 85 -1.35 2.39 -19.46
C SER A 85 -0.16 1.79 -20.21
N ASP A 86 0.97 1.57 -19.54
CA ASP A 86 2.18 0.99 -20.13
C ASP A 86 1.93 -0.46 -20.59
N GLU A 87 1.18 -1.24 -19.81
CA GLU A 87 0.84 -2.62 -20.14
C GLU A 87 -0.11 -2.69 -21.33
N LEU A 88 -1.17 -1.87 -21.35
CA LEU A 88 -2.09 -1.78 -22.50
C LEU A 88 -1.39 -1.25 -23.76
N PHE A 89 -0.49 -0.27 -23.62
CA PHE A 89 0.31 0.23 -24.72
C PHE A 89 1.22 -0.87 -25.31
N ARG A 90 1.87 -1.66 -24.43
CA ARG A 90 2.72 -2.77 -24.85
C ARG A 90 1.95 -3.82 -25.66
N PHE A 91 0.74 -4.19 -25.21
CA PHE A 91 -0.12 -5.12 -25.92
C PHE A 91 -0.72 -4.52 -27.20
N GLY A 92 -1.09 -3.23 -27.16
CA GLY A 92 -1.76 -2.54 -28.27
C GLY A 92 -0.82 -1.94 -29.32
N LYS A 93 0.51 -2.00 -29.12
CA LYS A 93 1.50 -1.35 -29.99
C LYS A 93 1.39 -1.79 -31.45
N ASN A 94 1.25 -3.08 -31.68
CA ASN A 94 1.16 -3.65 -33.04
C ASN A 94 -0.24 -3.41 -33.68
N LEU A 95 -1.22 -2.96 -32.89
CA LEU A 95 -2.57 -2.58 -33.33
C LEU A 95 -2.70 -1.07 -33.60
N ASN A 96 -1.61 -0.30 -33.50
CA ASN A 96 -1.60 1.17 -33.59
C ASN A 96 -2.53 1.87 -32.57
N LEU A 97 -2.73 1.27 -31.40
CA LEU A 97 -3.53 1.80 -30.32
C LEU A 97 -2.64 2.57 -29.34
N ASN A 98 -3.00 3.82 -29.09
CA ASN A 98 -2.28 4.71 -28.19
C ASN A 98 -3.03 4.86 -26.86
N THR A 99 -2.28 4.96 -25.76
CA THR A 99 -2.82 5.20 -24.43
C THR A 99 -2.54 6.62 -23.96
N ALA A 100 -3.44 7.19 -23.17
CA ALA A 100 -3.22 8.44 -22.44
C ALA A 100 -3.52 8.23 -20.96
N THR A 101 -2.63 8.71 -20.09
CA THR A 101 -2.85 8.73 -18.64
C THR A 101 -3.45 10.06 -18.18
N VAL A 102 -4.47 9.98 -17.29
CA VAL A 102 -5.20 11.14 -16.77
C VAL A 102 -5.25 11.08 -15.25
N TYR A 103 -4.45 11.92 -14.59
CA TYR A 103 -4.39 11.96 -13.12
C TYR A 103 -3.98 13.34 -12.60
N GLY A 104 -4.25 13.62 -11.32
CA GLY A 104 -3.93 14.89 -10.67
C GLY A 104 -2.42 15.15 -10.56
N GLY A 105 -2.01 16.44 -10.49
CA GLY A 105 -0.61 16.85 -10.33
C GLY A 105 0.18 17.06 -11.62
N GLN A 106 -0.43 16.78 -12.78
CA GLN A 106 0.13 17.12 -14.09
C GLN A 106 -0.62 18.30 -14.74
N SER A 107 0.02 18.94 -15.73
CA SER A 107 -0.57 20.01 -16.53
C SER A 107 -1.78 19.53 -17.33
N TYR A 108 -2.89 20.29 -17.28
CA TYR A 108 -4.06 20.02 -18.10
C TYR A 108 -3.77 20.02 -19.60
N SER A 109 -2.98 20.98 -20.08
CA SER A 109 -2.65 21.12 -21.50
C SER A 109 -1.90 19.89 -22.04
N THR A 110 -0.99 19.33 -21.26
CA THR A 110 -0.26 18.12 -21.64
C THR A 110 -1.20 16.92 -21.73
N GLN A 111 -2.10 16.77 -20.74
CA GLN A 111 -3.04 15.64 -20.73
C GLN A 111 -4.03 15.75 -21.90
N LEU A 112 -4.60 16.93 -22.16
CA LEU A 112 -5.54 17.13 -23.27
C LEU A 112 -4.90 16.77 -24.62
N ARG A 113 -3.69 17.25 -24.88
CA ARG A 113 -2.94 16.89 -26.11
C ARG A 113 -2.70 15.38 -26.25
N ASN A 114 -2.46 14.68 -25.15
CA ASN A 114 -2.29 13.23 -25.17
C ASN A 114 -3.63 12.52 -25.44
N ILE A 115 -4.73 13.00 -24.85
CA ILE A 115 -6.09 12.46 -25.07
C ILE A 115 -6.52 12.57 -26.53
N GLU A 116 -6.19 13.67 -27.22
CA GLU A 116 -6.52 13.87 -28.65
C GLU A 116 -6.00 12.76 -29.56
N ARG A 117 -4.92 12.09 -29.17
CA ARG A 117 -4.26 11.03 -29.95
C ARG A 117 -4.50 9.63 -29.39
N ALA A 118 -5.26 9.54 -28.28
CA ALA A 118 -5.43 8.28 -27.58
C ALA A 118 -6.65 7.51 -28.08
N SER A 119 -6.47 6.20 -28.19
CA SER A 119 -7.54 5.22 -28.33
C SER A 119 -8.06 4.75 -26.96
N ILE A 120 -7.21 4.82 -25.94
CA ILE A 120 -7.47 4.36 -24.57
C ILE A 120 -7.08 5.45 -23.58
N ILE A 121 -7.97 5.75 -22.66
CA ILE A 121 -7.67 6.58 -21.47
C ILE A 121 -7.54 5.67 -20.26
N VAL A 122 -6.45 5.83 -19.49
CA VAL A 122 -6.32 5.26 -18.15
C VAL A 122 -6.31 6.40 -17.13
N ALA A 123 -7.29 6.44 -16.24
CA ALA A 123 -7.56 7.62 -15.42
C ALA A 123 -7.76 7.33 -13.94
N THR A 124 -7.40 8.32 -13.09
CA THR A 124 -7.90 8.37 -11.71
C THR A 124 -9.20 9.18 -11.64
N PRO A 125 -10.17 8.81 -10.76
CA PRO A 125 -11.52 9.39 -10.76
C PRO A 125 -11.54 10.92 -10.75
N GLY A 126 -10.92 11.57 -9.76
CA GLY A 126 -11.04 13.02 -9.55
C GLY A 126 -10.60 13.85 -10.77
N ARG A 127 -9.41 13.59 -11.37
CA ARG A 127 -8.94 14.35 -12.54
C ARG A 127 -9.79 14.06 -13.78
N PHE A 128 -10.25 12.83 -13.95
CA PHE A 128 -11.08 12.46 -15.08
C PHE A 128 -12.45 13.17 -14.99
N LEU A 129 -13.05 13.19 -13.81
CA LEU A 129 -14.29 13.91 -13.53
C LEU A 129 -14.13 15.43 -13.76
N ASP A 130 -13.02 16.04 -13.33
CA ASP A 130 -12.72 17.45 -13.59
C ASP A 130 -12.72 17.78 -15.10
N LEU A 131 -12.16 16.90 -15.92
CA LEU A 131 -12.12 17.09 -17.37
C LEU A 131 -13.52 16.96 -18.00
N LEU A 132 -14.33 16.01 -17.51
CA LEU A 132 -15.71 15.81 -17.96
C LEU A 132 -16.63 16.98 -17.54
N ARG A 133 -16.62 17.36 -16.26
CA ARG A 133 -17.39 18.50 -15.72
C ARG A 133 -17.04 19.81 -16.41
N GLY A 134 -15.76 20.01 -16.69
CA GLY A 134 -15.29 21.21 -17.37
C GLY A 134 -15.55 21.24 -18.88
N GLY A 135 -16.20 20.21 -19.44
CA GLY A 135 -16.45 20.08 -20.88
C GLY A 135 -15.17 20.05 -21.73
N LYS A 136 -14.01 19.75 -21.10
CA LYS A 136 -12.71 19.75 -21.77
C LYS A 136 -12.49 18.53 -22.64
N ILE A 137 -13.23 17.47 -22.38
CA ILE A 137 -13.28 16.25 -23.17
C ILE A 137 -14.74 15.83 -23.38
N ASN A 138 -15.02 15.35 -24.59
CA ASN A 138 -16.29 14.75 -24.95
C ASN A 138 -15.97 13.43 -25.64
N ILE A 139 -16.10 12.32 -24.92
CA ILE A 139 -15.72 10.99 -25.38
C ILE A 139 -16.92 10.04 -25.33
N LYS A 140 -16.93 9.06 -26.22
CA LYS A 140 -17.99 8.05 -26.29
C LYS A 140 -17.34 6.66 -26.33
N PRO A 141 -16.75 6.20 -25.21
CA PRO A 141 -16.07 4.92 -25.18
C PRO A 141 -17.07 3.76 -25.32
N SER A 142 -16.70 2.75 -26.09
CA SER A 142 -17.42 1.48 -26.18
C SER A 142 -17.13 0.54 -25.00
N PHE A 143 -15.99 0.75 -24.32
CA PHE A 143 -15.53 -0.06 -23.19
C PHE A 143 -15.21 0.82 -22.00
N VAL A 144 -15.73 0.47 -20.83
CA VAL A 144 -15.40 1.13 -19.55
C VAL A 144 -15.02 0.07 -18.52
N ILE A 145 -13.84 0.20 -17.95
CA ILE A 145 -13.29 -0.73 -17.00
C ILE A 145 -13.04 0.00 -15.67
N LEU A 146 -13.51 -0.58 -14.56
CA LEU A 146 -13.07 -0.20 -13.22
C LEU A 146 -12.14 -1.28 -12.69
N ASP A 147 -10.91 -0.94 -12.38
CA ASP A 147 -9.98 -1.87 -11.72
C ASP A 147 -9.64 -1.40 -10.31
N GLU A 148 -9.55 -2.35 -9.38
CA GLU A 148 -9.41 -2.12 -7.93
C GLU A 148 -10.55 -1.24 -7.37
N ALA A 149 -11.81 -1.63 -7.65
CA ALA A 149 -12.98 -0.84 -7.25
C ALA A 149 -13.12 -0.71 -5.73
N ASP A 150 -12.74 -1.72 -4.95
CA ASP A 150 -12.68 -1.69 -3.49
C ASP A 150 -11.69 -0.63 -2.97
N GLU A 151 -10.54 -0.51 -3.59
CA GLU A 151 -9.56 0.53 -3.26
C GLU A 151 -10.10 1.95 -3.56
N MET A 152 -10.86 2.10 -4.65
CA MET A 152 -11.52 3.37 -4.96
C MET A 152 -12.59 3.72 -3.92
N LEU A 153 -13.30 2.72 -3.38
CA LEU A 153 -14.24 2.90 -2.27
C LEU A 153 -13.53 3.39 -1.01
N ASP A 154 -12.43 2.74 -0.62
CA ASP A 154 -11.64 3.10 0.56
C ASP A 154 -11.04 4.51 0.47
N MET A 155 -10.75 4.98 -0.75
CA MET A 155 -10.28 6.34 -1.02
C MET A 155 -11.41 7.37 -1.12
N GLY A 156 -12.67 6.96 -1.02
CA GLY A 156 -13.83 7.85 -1.05
C GLY A 156 -14.28 8.28 -2.45
N PHE A 157 -13.83 7.61 -3.52
CA PHE A 157 -14.16 7.98 -4.91
C PHE A 157 -15.50 7.43 -5.43
N LEU A 158 -16.31 6.79 -4.56
CA LEU A 158 -17.53 6.12 -5.00
C LEU A 158 -18.51 7.08 -5.70
N ASP A 159 -18.68 8.29 -5.16
CA ASP A 159 -19.59 9.27 -5.72
C ASP A 159 -19.01 9.92 -7.00
N ASP A 160 -17.69 10.14 -7.05
CA ASP A 160 -17.01 10.58 -8.27
C ASP A 160 -17.21 9.57 -9.41
N ILE A 161 -17.12 8.27 -9.12
CA ILE A 161 -17.35 7.21 -10.11
C ILE A 161 -18.78 7.24 -10.62
N LYS A 162 -19.79 7.30 -9.73
CA LYS A 162 -21.19 7.38 -10.14
C LYS A 162 -21.43 8.57 -11.06
N GLU A 163 -20.86 9.72 -10.74
CA GLU A 163 -20.99 10.93 -11.55
C GLU A 163 -20.28 10.80 -12.90
N ILE A 164 -19.06 10.22 -12.96
CA ILE A 164 -18.39 9.92 -14.22
C ILE A 164 -19.30 9.13 -15.16
N PHE A 165 -19.99 8.11 -14.62
CA PHE A 165 -20.88 7.27 -15.42
C PHE A 165 -22.09 8.03 -15.99
N THR A 166 -22.47 9.19 -15.45
CA THR A 166 -23.53 10.05 -16.03
C THR A 166 -23.08 10.76 -17.31
N PHE A 167 -21.78 10.97 -17.51
CA PHE A 167 -21.20 11.58 -18.71
C PHE A 167 -20.93 10.55 -19.84
N LEU A 168 -20.92 9.26 -19.52
CA LEU A 168 -20.58 8.22 -20.48
C LEU A 168 -21.81 7.67 -21.21
N PRO A 169 -21.67 7.18 -22.45
CA PRO A 169 -22.80 6.65 -23.22
C PRO A 169 -23.41 5.44 -22.51
N ALA A 170 -24.74 5.28 -22.64
CA ALA A 170 -25.42 4.11 -22.10
C ALA A 170 -25.11 2.82 -22.86
N ASP A 171 -24.84 2.93 -24.16
CA ASP A 171 -24.44 1.80 -25.01
C ASP A 171 -22.93 1.61 -24.94
N ARG A 172 -22.51 0.77 -23.99
CA ARG A 172 -21.12 0.39 -23.72
C ARG A 172 -21.07 -0.96 -23.03
N GLN A 173 -19.95 -1.63 -23.11
CA GLN A 173 -19.60 -2.77 -22.25
C GLN A 173 -18.87 -2.24 -21.00
N THR A 174 -19.29 -2.69 -19.83
CA THR A 174 -18.71 -2.28 -18.53
C THR A 174 -18.12 -3.48 -17.80
N LEU A 175 -16.87 -3.37 -17.37
CA LEU A 175 -16.15 -4.40 -16.62
C LEU A 175 -15.76 -3.83 -15.25
N LEU A 176 -16.01 -4.58 -14.18
CA LEU A 176 -15.63 -4.21 -12.82
C LEU A 176 -14.74 -5.29 -12.23
N PHE A 177 -13.51 -4.92 -11.85
CA PHE A 177 -12.58 -5.77 -11.14
C PHE A 177 -12.35 -5.27 -9.72
N SER A 178 -12.39 -6.18 -8.76
CA SER A 178 -12.20 -5.88 -7.33
C SER A 178 -11.60 -7.09 -6.63
N ALA A 179 -10.79 -6.88 -5.60
CA ALA A 179 -10.33 -7.98 -4.76
C ALA A 179 -11.41 -8.41 -3.77
N THR A 180 -12.20 -7.44 -3.29
CA THR A 180 -13.29 -7.67 -2.35
C THR A 180 -14.62 -7.14 -2.87
N MET A 181 -15.72 -7.67 -2.36
CA MET A 181 -17.07 -7.29 -2.79
C MET A 181 -17.95 -6.84 -1.60
N PRO A 182 -17.58 -5.74 -0.91
CA PRO A 182 -18.42 -5.14 0.12
C PRO A 182 -19.75 -4.67 -0.49
N GLN A 183 -20.77 -4.45 0.35
CA GLN A 183 -22.12 -4.11 -0.11
C GLN A 183 -22.13 -2.83 -0.98
N ALA A 184 -21.26 -1.86 -0.68
CA ALA A 184 -21.15 -0.63 -1.48
C ALA A 184 -20.70 -0.90 -2.92
N ILE A 185 -19.74 -1.81 -3.13
CA ILE A 185 -19.29 -2.23 -4.47
C ILE A 185 -20.37 -3.04 -5.21
N LYS A 186 -21.09 -3.92 -4.49
CA LYS A 186 -22.25 -4.64 -5.08
C LYS A 186 -23.32 -3.67 -5.57
N ASN A 187 -23.64 -2.66 -4.76
CA ASN A 187 -24.60 -1.62 -5.13
C ASN A 187 -24.10 -0.79 -6.32
N LEU A 188 -22.81 -0.43 -6.36
CA LEU A 188 -22.20 0.23 -7.51
C LEU A 188 -22.34 -0.63 -8.76
N ALA A 189 -21.96 -1.90 -8.69
CA ALA A 189 -22.06 -2.84 -9.81
C ALA A 189 -23.50 -2.90 -10.37
N GLN A 190 -24.51 -3.00 -9.51
CA GLN A 190 -25.92 -2.99 -9.92
C GLN A 190 -26.35 -1.69 -10.61
N THR A 191 -25.69 -0.57 -10.30
CA THR A 191 -26.03 0.74 -10.87
C THR A 191 -25.40 0.95 -12.25
N ILE A 192 -24.18 0.46 -12.47
CA ILE A 192 -23.36 0.80 -13.64
C ILE A 192 -23.25 -0.32 -14.68
N LEU A 193 -23.53 -1.58 -14.31
CA LEU A 193 -23.47 -2.74 -15.21
C LEU A 193 -24.86 -3.21 -15.61
N LYS A 194 -24.94 -3.84 -16.79
CA LYS A 194 -26.16 -4.43 -17.36
C LYS A 194 -26.03 -5.95 -17.37
N ASP A 195 -26.84 -6.64 -16.57
CA ASP A 195 -26.89 -8.11 -16.46
C ASP A 195 -25.47 -8.76 -16.46
N PRO A 196 -24.61 -8.40 -15.50
CA PRO A 196 -23.21 -8.79 -15.54
C PRO A 196 -23.01 -10.28 -15.23
N ALA A 197 -22.07 -10.90 -15.92
CA ALA A 197 -21.51 -12.18 -15.52
C ALA A 197 -20.59 -12.01 -14.29
N PHE A 198 -20.62 -12.97 -13.38
CA PHE A 198 -19.76 -12.96 -12.18
C PHE A 198 -18.67 -14.02 -12.29
N VAL A 199 -17.42 -13.60 -12.19
CA VAL A 199 -16.25 -14.46 -12.08
C VAL A 199 -15.64 -14.27 -10.71
N THR A 200 -15.58 -15.34 -9.92
CA THR A 200 -15.04 -15.30 -8.55
C THR A 200 -14.03 -16.41 -8.37
N LEU A 201 -12.77 -16.06 -8.23
CA LEU A 201 -11.75 -17.03 -7.89
C LEU A 201 -11.96 -17.51 -6.45
N THR A 202 -11.91 -18.83 -6.24
CA THR A 202 -12.17 -19.43 -4.93
C THR A 202 -11.04 -19.08 -3.94
N LYS A 203 -11.35 -19.10 -2.63
CA LYS A 203 -10.35 -18.85 -1.55
C LYS A 203 -9.12 -19.77 -1.64
N LYS A 204 -9.25 -20.95 -2.23
CA LYS A 204 -8.16 -21.90 -2.43
C LYS A 204 -7.13 -21.41 -3.46
N ASP A 205 -7.58 -20.66 -4.46
CA ASP A 205 -6.74 -20.07 -5.50
C ASP A 205 -6.12 -18.73 -5.05
N MET A 206 -6.62 -18.19 -3.93
CA MET A 206 -6.31 -16.86 -3.41
C MET A 206 -5.23 -16.83 -2.32
N THR A 207 -5.01 -17.92 -1.61
CA THR A 207 -3.94 -17.99 -0.60
C THR A 207 -2.64 -18.35 -1.29
N ASN A 208 -1.79 -17.35 -1.48
CA ASN A 208 -0.40 -17.58 -1.81
C ASN A 208 0.24 -18.39 -0.66
N SER A 209 0.20 -19.72 -0.78
CA SER A 209 0.75 -20.67 0.19
C SER A 209 2.25 -20.51 0.44
N LYS A 210 2.89 -19.61 -0.32
CA LYS A 210 4.33 -19.35 -0.30
C LYS A 210 4.76 -18.15 0.57
N ILE A 211 3.81 -17.49 1.27
CA ILE A 211 4.17 -16.39 2.18
C ILE A 211 4.22 -16.92 3.62
N THR A 212 5.42 -16.95 4.19
CA THR A 212 5.62 -17.23 5.61
C THR A 212 5.19 -16.01 6.43
N GLN A 213 4.18 -16.17 7.28
CA GLN A 213 3.61 -15.08 8.07
C GLN A 213 3.97 -15.26 9.55
N THR A 214 4.71 -14.31 10.10
CA THR A 214 5.15 -14.35 11.50
C THR A 214 4.77 -13.07 12.23
N PHE A 215 4.54 -13.18 13.54
CA PHE A 215 4.37 -12.00 14.39
C PHE A 215 5.24 -12.05 15.64
N TYR A 216 5.59 -10.87 16.14
CA TYR A 216 6.44 -10.65 17.30
C TYR A 216 5.75 -9.69 18.25
N VAL A 217 5.62 -10.07 19.52
CA VAL A 217 4.97 -9.23 20.54
C VAL A 217 6.00 -8.41 21.28
N VAL A 218 5.87 -7.08 21.23
CA VAL A 218 6.79 -6.12 21.83
C VAL A 218 6.01 -5.02 22.58
N ASP A 219 6.66 -4.32 23.49
CA ASP A 219 6.12 -3.09 24.04
C ASP A 219 6.29 -1.94 23.02
N GLU A 220 5.41 -0.93 23.07
CA GLU A 220 5.41 0.17 22.10
C GLU A 220 6.77 0.87 22.00
N ARG A 221 7.49 1.00 23.14
CA ARG A 221 8.81 1.64 23.22
C ARG A 221 9.94 0.82 22.60
N GLU A 222 9.73 -0.48 22.46
CA GLU A 222 10.70 -1.43 21.89
C GLU A 222 10.53 -1.66 20.40
N ARG A 223 9.51 -1.04 19.78
CA ARG A 223 9.12 -1.32 18.40
C ARG A 223 10.23 -1.00 17.39
N ASP A 224 10.94 0.12 17.58
CA ASP A 224 12.07 0.52 16.73
C ASP A 224 13.24 -0.47 16.85
N ASP A 225 13.63 -0.78 18.09
CA ASP A 225 14.73 -1.72 18.35
C ASP A 225 14.40 -3.14 17.85
N ALA A 226 13.13 -3.55 17.99
CA ALA A 226 12.67 -4.82 17.47
C ALA A 226 12.71 -4.85 15.95
N LEU A 227 12.32 -3.77 15.26
CA LEU A 227 12.39 -3.67 13.81
C LEU A 227 13.83 -3.83 13.32
N ILE A 228 14.79 -3.08 13.88
CA ILE A 228 16.21 -3.17 13.52
C ILE A 228 16.71 -4.59 13.75
N ARG A 229 16.42 -5.18 14.92
CA ARG A 229 16.85 -6.52 15.29
C ARG A 229 16.31 -7.59 14.33
N LEU A 230 15.02 -7.47 13.98
CA LEU A 230 14.37 -8.37 13.03
C LEU A 230 14.92 -8.18 11.62
N TYR A 231 15.21 -6.94 11.24
CA TYR A 231 15.78 -6.62 9.94
C TYR A 231 17.18 -7.22 9.79
N ASP A 232 18.03 -7.00 10.77
CA ASP A 232 19.38 -7.59 10.82
C ASP A 232 19.35 -9.13 10.84
N TYR A 233 18.42 -9.71 11.61
CA TYR A 233 18.30 -11.17 11.70
C TYR A 233 17.74 -11.79 10.42
N LYS A 234 16.77 -11.17 9.77
CA LYS A 234 16.12 -11.69 8.56
C LYS A 234 16.96 -11.46 7.31
N ASN A 235 17.78 -10.41 7.29
CA ASN A 235 18.65 -10.01 6.19
C ASN A 235 17.90 -9.93 4.85
N PRO A 236 16.82 -9.08 4.74
CA PRO A 236 16.04 -9.00 3.52
C PRO A 236 16.84 -8.34 2.39
N THR A 237 16.74 -8.88 1.20
CA THR A 237 17.36 -8.27 0.01
C THR A 237 16.63 -7.01 -0.43
N LYS A 238 15.32 -6.96 -0.24
CA LYS A 238 14.44 -5.84 -0.58
C LYS A 238 13.17 -5.90 0.24
N SER A 239 12.77 -4.80 0.86
CA SER A 239 11.63 -4.82 1.77
C SER A 239 10.74 -3.59 1.69
N ILE A 240 9.46 -3.77 2.07
CA ILE A 240 8.52 -2.68 2.35
C ILE A 240 8.16 -2.73 3.83
N ILE A 241 8.25 -1.58 4.50
CA ILE A 241 7.82 -1.40 5.88
C ILE A 241 6.56 -0.54 5.90
N PHE A 242 5.47 -1.09 6.41
CA PHE A 242 4.20 -0.40 6.49
C PHE A 242 4.00 0.31 7.83
N CYS A 243 3.78 1.62 7.78
CA CYS A 243 3.44 2.48 8.91
C CYS A 243 2.00 2.99 8.81
N ARG A 244 1.40 3.31 9.96
CA ARG A 244 0.02 3.80 10.03
C ARG A 244 -0.14 5.24 9.57
N THR A 245 0.84 6.09 9.85
CA THR A 245 0.77 7.53 9.56
C THR A 245 1.97 8.05 8.77
N LYS A 246 1.75 9.13 8.01
CA LYS A 246 2.80 9.82 7.26
C LYS A 246 3.93 10.37 8.15
N LYS A 247 3.60 10.92 9.32
CA LYS A 247 4.59 11.40 10.29
C LYS A 247 5.50 10.28 10.78
N GLU A 248 4.96 9.09 10.89
CA GLU A 248 5.73 7.93 11.30
C GLU A 248 6.61 7.39 10.18
N VAL A 249 6.15 7.48 8.94
CA VAL A 249 6.99 7.19 7.76
C VAL A 249 8.22 8.09 7.75
N ASP A 250 8.04 9.41 7.96
CA ASP A 250 9.16 10.36 7.99
C ASP A 250 10.13 10.08 9.14
N ARG A 251 9.58 9.89 10.35
CA ARG A 251 10.36 9.57 11.55
C ARG A 251 11.17 8.28 11.36
N LEU A 252 10.48 7.22 10.94
CA LEU A 252 11.09 5.90 10.81
C LEU A 252 12.11 5.87 9.67
N SER A 253 11.87 6.58 8.56
CA SER A 253 12.84 6.66 7.48
C SER A 253 14.12 7.38 7.91
N THR A 254 14.01 8.47 8.66
CA THR A 254 15.16 9.17 9.23
C THR A 254 15.91 8.28 10.21
N PHE A 255 15.18 7.55 11.07
CA PHE A 255 15.76 6.61 12.02
C PHE A 255 16.52 5.48 11.31
N MET A 256 15.91 4.80 10.33
CA MET A 256 16.55 3.72 9.58
C MET A 256 17.81 4.19 8.86
N VAL A 257 17.78 5.38 8.25
CA VAL A 257 18.96 5.97 7.62
C VAL A 257 20.06 6.25 8.65
N SER A 258 19.72 6.73 9.85
CA SER A 258 20.70 6.96 10.93
C SER A 258 21.35 5.66 11.43
N GLN A 259 20.66 4.52 11.26
CA GLN A 259 21.19 3.18 11.55
C GLN A 259 21.99 2.58 10.38
N GLY A 260 22.21 3.34 9.30
CA GLY A 260 23.02 2.92 8.15
C GLY A 260 22.27 2.17 7.04
N PHE A 261 20.93 2.08 7.12
CA PHE A 261 20.13 1.41 6.09
C PHE A 261 19.80 2.33 4.91
N MET A 262 19.77 1.79 3.70
CA MET A 262 19.31 2.50 2.49
C MET A 262 17.79 2.53 2.45
N ALA A 263 17.19 3.42 3.25
CA ALA A 263 15.76 3.56 3.44
C ALA A 263 15.22 4.90 2.92
N LYS A 264 13.99 4.91 2.40
CA LYS A 264 13.27 6.13 2.02
C LYS A 264 11.78 6.02 2.33
N GLY A 265 11.21 7.11 2.81
CA GLY A 265 9.78 7.24 3.07
C GLY A 265 8.97 7.49 1.79
N LEU A 266 7.72 6.99 1.77
CA LEU A 266 6.74 7.22 0.73
C LEU A 266 5.35 7.47 1.35
N HIS A 267 4.81 8.68 1.19
CA HIS A 267 3.50 9.07 1.72
C HIS A 267 2.81 10.13 0.86
N GLY A 268 1.53 10.39 1.14
CA GLY A 268 0.67 11.23 0.29
C GLY A 268 1.06 12.71 0.18
N ASP A 269 1.83 13.25 1.14
CA ASP A 269 2.23 14.67 1.15
C ASP A 269 3.46 14.95 0.26
N MET A 270 4.11 13.91 -0.27
CA MET A 270 5.25 14.07 -1.17
C MET A 270 4.81 14.64 -2.52
N GLU A 271 5.65 15.48 -3.10
CA GLU A 271 5.47 15.93 -4.49
C GLU A 271 5.55 14.73 -5.46
N GLN A 272 4.78 14.78 -6.54
CA GLN A 272 4.71 13.68 -7.50
C GLN A 272 6.09 13.26 -8.04
N ARG A 273 6.93 14.25 -8.36
CA ARG A 273 8.29 14.01 -8.83
C ARG A 273 9.14 13.22 -7.82
N GLN A 274 9.06 13.60 -6.54
CA GLN A 274 9.79 12.92 -5.46
C GLN A 274 9.30 11.46 -5.29
N ARG A 275 7.99 11.22 -5.43
CA ARG A 275 7.40 9.88 -5.38
C ARG A 275 7.93 9.00 -6.53
N GLU A 276 7.90 9.52 -7.76
CA GLU A 276 8.40 8.81 -8.94
C GLU A 276 9.90 8.49 -8.82
N GLU A 277 10.71 9.43 -8.36
CA GLU A 277 12.14 9.22 -8.11
C GLU A 277 12.38 8.15 -7.02
N CYS A 278 11.59 8.16 -5.94
CA CYS A 278 11.66 7.17 -4.87
C CYS A 278 11.32 5.76 -5.39
N ILE A 279 10.22 5.63 -6.13
CA ILE A 279 9.77 4.35 -6.71
C ILE A 279 10.80 3.83 -7.72
N LYS A 280 11.35 4.71 -8.57
CA LYS A 280 12.39 4.35 -9.54
C LYS A 280 13.67 3.88 -8.85
N ALA A 281 14.10 4.55 -7.79
CA ALA A 281 15.26 4.14 -6.99
C ALA A 281 15.03 2.77 -6.35
N PHE A 282 13.83 2.54 -5.82
CA PHE A 282 13.46 1.25 -5.23
C PHE A 282 13.38 0.14 -6.31
N LYS A 283 12.77 0.39 -7.46
CA LYS A 283 12.72 -0.58 -8.58
C LYS A 283 14.12 -0.98 -9.05
N SER A 284 15.03 -0.03 -9.17
CA SER A 284 16.41 -0.27 -9.63
C SER A 284 17.35 -0.81 -8.55
N SER A 285 16.85 -1.21 -7.38
CA SER A 285 17.63 -1.71 -6.23
C SER A 285 18.72 -0.75 -5.72
N LYS A 286 18.60 0.54 -6.03
CA LYS A 286 19.41 1.61 -5.39
C LYS A 286 18.90 1.94 -3.99
N LEU A 287 17.73 1.48 -3.65
CA LEU A 287 17.05 1.60 -2.38
C LEU A 287 16.59 0.22 -1.96
N GLU A 288 16.92 -0.22 -0.74
CA GLU A 288 16.60 -1.55 -0.23
C GLU A 288 15.31 -1.56 0.59
N ILE A 289 15.02 -0.43 1.26
CA ILE A 289 13.88 -0.29 2.17
C ILE A 289 12.97 0.83 1.71
N LEU A 290 11.73 0.48 1.43
CA LEU A 290 10.66 1.45 1.23
C LEU A 290 9.77 1.49 2.47
N ILE A 291 9.63 2.66 3.11
CA ILE A 291 8.76 2.85 4.27
C ILE A 291 7.53 3.61 3.80
N ALA A 292 6.34 3.04 3.94
CA ALA A 292 5.16 3.61 3.33
C ALA A 292 3.90 3.51 4.19
N THR A 293 2.93 4.40 3.94
CA THR A 293 1.54 4.22 4.38
C THR A 293 0.78 3.34 3.39
N ASP A 294 -0.34 2.73 3.81
CA ASP A 294 -1.19 1.93 2.94
C ASP A 294 -1.57 2.70 1.67
N VAL A 295 -2.08 3.92 1.83
CA VAL A 295 -2.53 4.78 0.72
C VAL A 295 -1.39 5.03 -0.28
N ALA A 296 -0.18 5.24 0.19
CA ALA A 296 0.95 5.53 -0.69
C ALA A 296 1.53 4.29 -1.37
N ALA A 297 1.39 3.12 -0.73
CA ALA A 297 1.85 1.84 -1.26
C ALA A 297 0.82 1.18 -2.20
N ARG A 298 -0.44 1.64 -2.18
CA ARG A 298 -1.49 1.19 -3.11
C ARG A 298 -1.12 1.52 -4.54
N GLY A 299 -1.41 0.62 -5.46
CA GLY A 299 -1.10 0.79 -6.88
C GLY A 299 0.39 0.83 -7.22
N LEU A 300 1.29 0.61 -6.25
CA LEU A 300 2.71 0.47 -6.56
C LEU A 300 2.94 -0.85 -7.29
N ASP A 301 3.45 -0.77 -8.51
CA ASP A 301 4.07 -1.90 -9.17
C ASP A 301 5.47 -2.14 -8.58
N VAL A 302 5.46 -2.49 -7.33
CA VAL A 302 6.64 -2.99 -6.64
C VAL A 302 6.36 -4.46 -6.35
N ASN A 303 6.68 -5.24 -7.34
CA ASN A 303 6.61 -6.69 -7.30
C ASN A 303 8.04 -7.18 -7.01
N ASP A 304 8.17 -8.25 -6.26
CA ASP A 304 9.48 -8.85 -6.00
C ASP A 304 10.22 -8.32 -4.75
N VAL A 305 9.48 -7.94 -3.69
CA VAL A 305 10.12 -7.74 -2.40
C VAL A 305 10.26 -9.09 -1.68
N SER A 306 11.40 -9.32 -1.05
CA SER A 306 11.65 -10.53 -0.27
C SER A 306 10.85 -10.54 1.03
N HIS A 307 10.68 -9.36 1.65
CA HIS A 307 10.03 -9.20 2.93
C HIS A 307 9.05 -8.03 2.97
N VAL A 308 7.95 -8.23 3.70
CA VAL A 308 7.02 -7.18 4.10
C VAL A 308 7.04 -7.09 5.63
N PHE A 309 7.28 -5.89 6.16
CA PHE A 309 7.20 -5.61 7.58
C PHE A 309 5.97 -4.77 7.87
N ASN A 310 5.06 -5.27 8.71
CA ASN A 310 4.02 -4.47 9.31
C ASN A 310 4.56 -3.86 10.60
N TYR A 311 5.12 -2.66 10.53
CA TYR A 311 5.56 -1.91 11.71
C TYR A 311 4.37 -1.63 12.63
N HIS A 312 3.19 -1.34 12.05
CA HIS A 312 1.89 -1.40 12.70
C HIS A 312 0.95 -2.32 11.93
N LEU A 313 0.11 -3.06 12.64
CA LEU A 313 -0.98 -3.79 12.01
C LEU A 313 -1.95 -2.83 11.31
N PRO A 314 -2.48 -3.17 10.14
CA PRO A 314 -3.58 -2.44 9.53
C PRO A 314 -4.88 -2.63 10.33
N PHE A 315 -5.85 -1.74 10.15
CA PHE A 315 -7.12 -1.80 10.88
C PHE A 315 -8.05 -2.91 10.39
N ASP A 316 -7.87 -3.37 9.16
CA ASP A 316 -8.70 -4.37 8.50
C ASP A 316 -7.86 -5.49 7.87
N SER A 317 -8.51 -6.61 7.61
CA SER A 317 -7.89 -7.80 7.04
C SER A 317 -7.58 -7.66 5.55
N GLU A 318 -8.30 -6.80 4.83
CA GLU A 318 -8.11 -6.57 3.40
C GLU A 318 -6.80 -5.82 3.17
N SER A 319 -6.59 -4.73 3.90
CA SER A 319 -5.30 -4.02 3.92
C SER A 319 -4.13 -4.94 4.29
N TYR A 320 -4.33 -5.87 5.24
CA TYR A 320 -3.30 -6.85 5.58
C TYR A 320 -2.93 -7.73 4.38
N VAL A 321 -3.92 -8.27 3.68
CA VAL A 321 -3.69 -9.10 2.48
C VAL A 321 -3.02 -8.31 1.37
N HIS A 322 -3.43 -7.06 1.15
CA HIS A 322 -2.82 -6.16 0.17
C HIS A 322 -1.35 -5.83 0.48
N ARG A 323 -1.01 -5.68 1.78
CA ARG A 323 0.39 -5.47 2.21
C ARG A 323 1.23 -6.71 1.94
N ILE A 324 0.83 -7.87 2.46
CA ILE A 324 1.62 -9.10 2.32
C ILE A 324 1.67 -9.57 0.86
N GLY A 325 0.67 -9.23 0.05
CA GLY A 325 0.66 -9.49 -1.38
C GLY A 325 1.73 -8.71 -2.18
N ARG A 326 2.59 -7.88 -1.54
CA ARG A 326 3.77 -7.28 -2.19
C ARG A 326 4.95 -8.25 -2.24
N THR A 327 4.90 -9.35 -1.48
CA THR A 327 5.88 -10.44 -1.53
C THR A 327 5.23 -11.75 -1.98
N GLY A 328 6.01 -12.79 -2.23
CA GLY A 328 5.52 -14.12 -2.60
C GLY A 328 4.85 -14.19 -3.98
N ARG A 329 5.22 -13.34 -4.94
CA ARG A 329 4.65 -13.30 -6.30
C ARG A 329 5.45 -14.13 -7.29
N ALA A 330 4.83 -14.45 -8.42
CA ALA A 330 5.44 -15.20 -9.53
C ALA A 330 6.10 -16.53 -9.11
N GLY A 331 5.49 -17.21 -8.12
CA GLY A 331 6.00 -18.50 -7.65
C GLY A 331 7.16 -18.43 -6.66
N LYS A 332 7.67 -17.24 -6.32
CA LYS A 332 8.72 -17.04 -5.30
C LYS A 332 8.17 -17.13 -3.89
N GLU A 333 9.01 -17.50 -2.94
CA GLU A 333 8.70 -17.45 -1.51
C GLU A 333 8.75 -16.01 -1.00
N GLY A 334 7.89 -15.69 -0.05
CA GLY A 334 7.82 -14.38 0.58
C GLY A 334 7.76 -14.47 2.10
N VAL A 335 8.18 -13.42 2.79
CA VAL A 335 8.12 -13.34 4.25
C VAL A 335 7.36 -12.10 4.67
N ALA A 336 6.34 -12.29 5.52
CA ALA A 336 5.60 -11.22 6.17
C ALA A 336 5.87 -11.24 7.68
N VAL A 337 6.35 -10.12 8.20
CA VAL A 337 6.70 -9.92 9.60
C VAL A 337 5.78 -8.86 10.19
N SER A 338 5.09 -9.18 11.27
CA SER A 338 4.22 -8.21 11.96
C SER A 338 4.75 -7.93 13.37
N ILE A 339 5.00 -6.67 13.69
CA ILE A 339 5.35 -6.21 15.02
C ILE A 339 4.05 -5.81 15.72
N VAL A 340 3.73 -6.46 16.82
CA VAL A 340 2.42 -6.38 17.49
C VAL A 340 2.60 -6.00 18.94
N THR A 341 1.85 -5.03 19.42
CA THR A 341 1.77 -4.75 20.87
C THR A 341 0.66 -5.58 21.52
N PRO A 342 0.69 -5.78 22.85
CA PRO A 342 -0.40 -6.45 23.56
C PRO A 342 -1.78 -5.82 23.32
N HIS A 343 -1.85 -4.51 23.06
CA HIS A 343 -3.10 -3.81 22.74
C HIS A 343 -3.63 -4.14 21.34
N GLU A 344 -2.73 -4.41 20.38
CA GLU A 344 -3.09 -4.78 19.00
C GLU A 344 -3.43 -6.26 18.82
N PHE A 345 -3.28 -7.08 19.88
CA PHE A 345 -3.44 -8.52 19.81
C PHE A 345 -4.85 -8.95 19.36
N ARG A 346 -5.91 -8.24 19.81
CA ARG A 346 -7.27 -8.49 19.34
C ARG A 346 -7.46 -8.20 17.85
N MET A 347 -6.77 -7.17 17.35
CA MET A 347 -6.78 -6.85 15.92
C MET A 347 -6.12 -7.96 15.11
N LEU A 348 -4.98 -8.49 15.58
CA LEU A 348 -4.31 -9.63 14.98
C LEU A 348 -5.25 -10.83 14.85
N GLN A 349 -5.94 -11.20 15.93
CA GLN A 349 -6.90 -12.32 15.92
C GLN A 349 -8.06 -12.12 14.94
N LYS A 350 -8.57 -10.88 14.86
CA LYS A 350 -9.61 -10.54 13.88
C LYS A 350 -9.08 -10.70 12.43
N ILE A 351 -7.84 -10.29 12.18
CA ILE A 351 -7.18 -10.48 10.89
C ILE A 351 -7.06 -11.99 10.60
N GLU A 352 -6.49 -12.79 11.49
CA GLU A 352 -6.33 -14.24 11.34
C GLU A 352 -7.66 -14.94 11.02
N LYS A 353 -8.71 -14.60 11.76
CA LYS A 353 -10.06 -15.17 11.57
C LYS A 353 -10.62 -14.85 10.18
N ASN A 354 -10.44 -13.61 9.72
CA ASN A 354 -10.99 -13.16 8.45
C ASN A 354 -10.23 -13.72 7.25
N ILE A 355 -8.88 -13.81 7.34
CA ILE A 355 -8.06 -14.39 6.27
C ILE A 355 -8.07 -15.92 6.26
N GLY A 356 -8.54 -16.55 7.36
CA GLY A 356 -8.58 -18.02 7.50
C GLY A 356 -7.20 -18.67 7.66
N ALA A 357 -6.18 -17.90 8.06
CA ALA A 357 -4.82 -18.38 8.29
C ALA A 357 -4.32 -17.91 9.65
N LYS A 358 -3.51 -18.74 10.32
CA LYS A 358 -2.84 -18.35 11.56
C LYS A 358 -1.43 -17.87 11.27
N LEU A 359 -1.05 -16.78 11.93
CA LEU A 359 0.31 -16.30 11.91
C LEU A 359 1.13 -17.03 12.98
N GLU A 360 2.37 -17.33 12.66
CA GLU A 360 3.30 -17.99 13.58
C GLU A 360 3.83 -16.97 14.61
N ALA A 361 3.60 -17.25 15.89
CA ALA A 361 4.17 -16.46 16.98
C ALA A 361 5.67 -16.75 17.14
N LYS A 362 6.50 -15.71 17.12
CA LYS A 362 7.95 -15.84 17.35
C LYS A 362 8.43 -14.82 18.38
N ILE A 363 9.56 -15.12 19.01
CA ILE A 363 10.26 -14.24 19.92
C ILE A 363 11.29 -13.44 19.12
N VAL A 364 11.43 -12.15 19.45
CA VAL A 364 12.49 -11.32 18.86
C VAL A 364 13.86 -11.95 19.20
N PRO A 365 14.73 -12.22 18.22
CA PRO A 365 16.03 -12.81 18.46
C PRO A 365 16.86 -11.97 19.44
N ASN A 366 17.59 -12.61 20.34
CA ASN A 366 18.53 -11.90 21.19
C ASN A 366 19.76 -11.43 20.40
N ILE A 367 20.57 -10.55 20.99
CA ILE A 367 21.77 -10.00 20.32
C ILE A 367 22.73 -11.12 19.92
N ASP A 368 22.90 -12.12 20.76
CA ASP A 368 23.88 -13.19 20.52
C ASP A 368 23.49 -14.02 19.30
N SER A 369 22.19 -14.35 19.16
CA SER A 369 21.69 -15.05 17.97
C SER A 369 21.88 -14.24 16.67
N VAL A 370 21.76 -12.92 16.74
CA VAL A 370 22.01 -12.05 15.56
C VAL A 370 23.49 -12.02 15.23
N LYS A 371 24.36 -11.90 16.26
CA LYS A 371 25.81 -11.92 16.08
C LYS A 371 26.29 -13.25 15.48
N GLU A 372 25.83 -14.38 16.02
CA GLU A 372 26.13 -15.69 15.49
C GLU A 372 25.76 -15.83 14.02
N LYS A 373 24.55 -15.39 13.67
CA LYS A 373 24.08 -15.43 12.28
C LYS A 373 24.94 -14.55 11.37
N LYS A 374 25.22 -13.30 11.78
CA LYS A 374 26.08 -12.38 11.01
C LYS A 374 27.50 -12.91 10.85
N ILE A 375 28.07 -13.54 11.88
CA ILE A 375 29.39 -14.20 11.81
C ILE A 375 29.34 -15.35 10.80
N ALA A 376 28.28 -16.17 10.81
CA ALA A 376 28.13 -17.26 9.86
C ALA A 376 27.99 -16.76 8.41
N GLU A 377 27.22 -15.71 8.18
CA GLU A 377 27.07 -15.06 6.88
C GLU A 377 28.39 -14.47 6.40
N LEU A 378 29.12 -13.76 7.28
CA LEU A 378 30.42 -13.18 6.97
C LEU A 378 31.45 -14.28 6.62
N LYS A 379 31.45 -15.41 7.38
CA LYS A 379 32.30 -16.55 7.08
C LYS A 379 32.02 -17.11 5.68
N ASN A 380 30.75 -17.23 5.29
CA ASN A 380 30.40 -17.70 3.95
C ASN A 380 30.88 -16.71 2.88
N GLN A 381 30.63 -15.41 3.08
CA GLN A 381 31.08 -14.35 2.16
C GLN A 381 32.61 -14.37 1.98
N ILE A 382 33.35 -14.50 3.07
CA ILE A 382 34.82 -14.60 3.01
C ILE A 382 35.25 -15.86 2.23
N SER A 383 34.55 -16.99 2.44
CA SER A 383 34.90 -18.26 1.77
C SER A 383 34.62 -18.23 0.26
N GLU A 384 33.61 -17.46 -0.18
CA GLU A 384 33.22 -17.31 -1.58
C GLU A 384 33.92 -16.15 -2.30
N GLN A 385 34.60 -15.25 -1.52
CA GLN A 385 35.20 -14.05 -2.07
C GLN A 385 36.46 -14.37 -2.89
N GLU A 386 36.49 -13.99 -4.14
CA GLU A 386 37.67 -14.06 -4.99
C GLU A 386 38.75 -13.05 -4.53
N ILE A 387 39.98 -13.51 -4.51
CA ILE A 387 41.14 -12.67 -4.16
C ILE A 387 41.49 -11.81 -5.38
N LYS A 388 41.50 -10.51 -5.21
CA LYS A 388 41.84 -9.55 -6.27
C LYS A 388 43.26 -9.03 -6.12
N ASP A 389 43.93 -8.71 -7.24
CA ASP A 389 45.31 -8.28 -7.28
C ASP A 389 45.64 -7.11 -6.34
N TYR A 390 44.75 -6.12 -6.26
CA TYR A 390 44.95 -4.99 -5.36
C TYR A 390 44.87 -5.38 -3.87
N ALA A 391 44.14 -6.43 -3.53
CA ALA A 391 44.09 -6.95 -2.16
C ALA A 391 45.39 -7.65 -1.78
N LEU A 392 46.01 -8.36 -2.73
CA LEU A 392 47.35 -8.94 -2.55
C LEU A 392 48.39 -7.84 -2.32
N ALA A 393 48.39 -6.78 -3.17
CA ALA A 393 49.33 -5.68 -3.04
C ALA A 393 49.17 -4.96 -1.68
N LEU A 394 47.93 -4.72 -1.23
CA LEU A 394 47.67 -4.11 0.09
C LEU A 394 48.20 -4.97 1.24
N VAL A 395 47.98 -6.28 1.16
CA VAL A 395 48.45 -7.21 2.22
C VAL A 395 50.00 -7.28 2.23
N GLU A 396 50.67 -7.25 1.08
CA GLU A 396 52.14 -7.22 1.01
C GLU A 396 52.71 -5.91 1.62
N GLU A 397 52.09 -4.76 1.37
CA GLU A 397 52.46 -3.49 1.99
C GLU A 397 52.27 -3.53 3.52
N LEU A 398 51.13 -4.06 4.00
CA LEU A 398 50.84 -4.16 5.43
C LEU A 398 51.78 -5.16 6.16
N LYS A 399 52.36 -6.14 5.47
CA LYS A 399 53.32 -7.09 6.05
C LYS A 399 54.64 -6.43 6.46
N GLU A 400 54.96 -5.24 5.93
CA GLU A 400 56.13 -4.49 6.36
C GLU A 400 56.00 -3.97 7.80
N GLU A 401 54.74 -3.74 8.27
CA GLU A 401 54.47 -3.20 9.60
C GLU A 401 53.87 -4.21 10.58
N PHE A 402 53.11 -5.21 10.08
CA PHE A 402 52.30 -6.12 10.91
C PHE A 402 52.49 -7.57 10.46
N ASP A 403 52.38 -8.51 11.39
CA ASP A 403 52.24 -9.92 11.06
C ASP A 403 50.85 -10.24 10.46
N ILE A 404 50.76 -11.33 9.69
CA ILE A 404 49.52 -11.70 8.98
C ILE A 404 48.33 -11.87 9.93
N SER A 405 48.52 -12.41 11.14
CA SER A 405 47.46 -12.58 12.11
C SER A 405 46.91 -11.24 12.58
N THR A 406 47.81 -10.30 12.85
CA THR A 406 47.42 -8.89 13.21
C THR A 406 46.67 -8.19 12.07
N ILE A 407 47.11 -8.36 10.82
CA ILE A 407 46.41 -7.82 9.65
C ILE A 407 45.00 -8.44 9.58
N ALA A 408 44.88 -9.75 9.70
CA ALA A 408 43.60 -10.46 9.68
C ALA A 408 42.65 -9.97 10.80
N PHE A 409 43.16 -9.82 12.04
CA PHE A 409 42.36 -9.30 13.15
C PHE A 409 41.93 -7.84 12.94
N LYS A 410 42.78 -6.97 12.42
CA LYS A 410 42.45 -5.58 12.12
C LYS A 410 41.38 -5.50 11.03
N LEU A 411 41.51 -6.23 9.93
CA LEU A 411 40.53 -6.29 8.85
C LEU A 411 39.20 -6.88 9.33
N ALA A 412 39.23 -7.98 10.09
CA ALA A 412 38.03 -8.55 10.71
C ALA A 412 37.36 -7.58 11.67
N SER A 413 38.12 -6.79 12.44
CA SER A 413 37.59 -5.75 13.34
C SER A 413 36.96 -4.59 12.57
N MET A 414 37.55 -4.16 11.46
CA MET A 414 36.98 -3.10 10.60
C MET A 414 35.65 -3.56 10.01
N ILE A 415 35.57 -4.78 9.49
CA ILE A 415 34.33 -5.36 8.95
C ILE A 415 33.31 -5.50 10.08
N SER A 416 33.70 -6.00 11.24
CA SER A 416 32.83 -6.19 12.40
C SER A 416 32.27 -4.88 12.94
N ALA A 417 33.05 -3.81 13.00
CA ALA A 417 32.63 -2.51 13.52
C ALA A 417 31.43 -1.93 12.74
N SER A 418 31.33 -2.22 11.44
CA SER A 418 30.19 -1.80 10.59
C SER A 418 28.99 -2.74 10.66
N THR A 419 29.11 -3.89 11.32
CA THR A 419 28.14 -4.98 11.23
C THR A 419 27.44 -5.30 12.56
N PHE A 420 27.96 -4.86 13.72
CA PHE A 420 27.40 -5.24 15.02
C PHE A 420 26.22 -4.41 15.47
N VAL A 421 25.14 -5.13 15.79
CA VAL A 421 23.91 -4.59 16.41
C VAL A 421 24.18 -4.21 17.86
N GLN A 422 23.83 -2.98 18.23
CA GLN A 422 23.84 -2.49 19.62
C GLN A 422 22.43 -2.50 20.20
N GLY A 423 22.29 -2.51 21.53
CA GLY A 423 21.02 -2.41 22.22
C GLY A 423 20.84 -3.43 23.34
N ASN A 424 19.61 -3.53 23.88
CA ASN A 424 19.28 -4.47 24.95
C ASN A 424 19.38 -5.92 24.49
N ASN A 425 19.89 -6.81 25.33
CA ASN A 425 20.07 -8.23 24.98
C ASN A 425 18.73 -8.89 24.60
N THR A 426 17.68 -8.63 25.35
CA THR A 426 16.32 -9.16 25.10
C THR A 426 15.35 -8.02 24.78
N ILE A 427 14.53 -8.21 23.76
CA ILE A 427 13.47 -7.28 23.32
C ILE A 427 12.19 -8.08 23.16
N GLY A 428 11.06 -7.49 23.57
CA GLY A 428 9.74 -8.08 23.41
C GLY A 428 9.35 -9.07 24.50
N LYS A 429 8.20 -9.71 24.30
CA LYS A 429 7.59 -10.61 25.28
C LYS A 429 8.19 -12.02 25.20
N SER A 430 8.28 -12.67 26.37
CA SER A 430 8.69 -14.07 26.46
C SER A 430 7.64 -15.02 25.88
N GLU A 431 8.06 -16.24 25.56
CA GLU A 431 7.14 -17.27 25.05
C GLU A 431 5.96 -17.53 26.01
N SER A 432 6.23 -17.51 27.32
CA SER A 432 5.21 -17.69 28.34
C SER A 432 4.21 -16.53 28.37
N ASP A 433 4.66 -15.29 28.13
CA ASP A 433 3.78 -14.12 28.10
C ASP A 433 2.92 -14.13 26.83
N ILE A 434 3.51 -14.50 25.68
CA ILE A 434 2.78 -14.66 24.42
C ILE A 434 1.70 -15.75 24.56
N LYS A 435 2.03 -16.91 25.14
CA LYS A 435 1.04 -17.97 25.41
C LYS A 435 -0.09 -17.48 26.30
N ARG A 436 0.20 -16.74 27.36
CA ARG A 436 -0.83 -16.13 28.24
C ARG A 436 -1.72 -15.14 27.49
N LEU A 437 -1.16 -14.33 26.59
CA LEU A 437 -1.96 -13.41 25.76
C LEU A 437 -2.90 -14.19 24.84
N ILE A 438 -2.43 -15.26 24.21
CA ILE A 438 -3.24 -16.12 23.35
C ILE A 438 -4.38 -16.78 24.15
N GLU A 439 -4.09 -17.35 25.32
CA GLU A 439 -5.09 -18.01 26.17
C GLU A 439 -6.12 -17.03 26.72
N ASN A 440 -5.70 -15.87 27.19
CA ASN A 440 -6.62 -14.85 27.72
C ASN A 440 -7.56 -14.33 26.64
N SER A 441 -7.07 -14.15 25.43
CA SER A 441 -7.90 -13.67 24.32
C SER A 441 -8.95 -14.72 23.90
N SER A 442 -8.60 -16.00 23.92
CA SER A 442 -9.53 -17.12 23.61
C SER A 442 -10.65 -17.28 24.64
N ARG A 443 -10.43 -16.88 25.90
CA ARG A 443 -11.47 -16.93 26.97
C ARG A 443 -12.55 -15.87 26.75
N TYR A 444 -12.19 -14.67 26.28
CA TYR A 444 -13.16 -13.60 26.03
C TYR A 444 -14.08 -13.88 24.83
N ASP A 445 -13.63 -14.65 23.84
CA ASP A 445 -14.47 -15.06 22.70
C ASP A 445 -15.52 -16.13 23.10
N ASN A 446 -15.22 -16.97 24.11
CA ASN A 446 -16.17 -17.97 24.63
C ASN A 446 -17.21 -17.36 25.58
N ASP A 447 -16.88 -16.36 26.39
CA ASP A 447 -17.84 -15.70 27.29
C ASP A 447 -18.83 -14.78 26.53
N GLY A 448 -18.45 -14.23 25.37
CA GLY A 448 -19.32 -13.44 24.51
C GLY A 448 -20.43 -14.24 23.84
N SER A 449 -20.29 -15.57 23.73
CA SER A 449 -21.28 -16.45 23.09
C SER A 449 -22.30 -17.06 24.05
N SER A 450 -22.09 -16.95 25.40
CA SER A 450 -22.95 -17.59 26.40
C SER A 450 -23.99 -16.65 27.04
N SER A 451 -23.93 -15.32 26.81
CA SER A 451 -24.88 -14.36 27.40
C SER A 451 -26.17 -14.11 26.59
N GLY A 452 -26.41 -14.89 25.53
CA GLY A 452 -27.55 -14.74 24.63
C GLY A 452 -28.73 -15.69 24.85
N ARG A 453 -28.76 -16.51 25.92
CA ARG A 453 -29.91 -17.44 26.19
C ARG A 453 -30.15 -17.61 27.69
N ASN A 454 -30.95 -16.75 28.31
CA ASN A 454 -31.93 -17.13 29.33
C ASN A 454 -32.67 -15.88 29.85
N SER A 455 -33.79 -15.55 29.23
CA SER A 455 -34.91 -14.90 29.90
C SER A 455 -36.19 -15.27 29.17
N ARG A 456 -36.69 -16.44 29.50
CA ARG A 456 -38.13 -16.79 29.34
C ARG A 456 -38.55 -17.76 30.42
N GLY A 457 -39.49 -17.30 31.26
CA GLY A 457 -40.49 -18.16 31.90
C GLY A 457 -40.30 -18.40 33.39
N GLY A 458 -41.18 -17.86 34.17
CA GLY A 458 -41.42 -18.30 35.56
C GLY A 458 -42.44 -17.45 36.27
N ARG A 459 -43.72 -17.76 36.10
CA ARG A 459 -44.90 -17.27 36.82
C ARG A 459 -44.87 -17.67 38.31
N GLY A 460 -45.35 -16.76 39.17
CA GLY A 460 -46.35 -17.11 40.18
C GLY A 460 -45.84 -17.52 41.56
N GLY A 461 -46.32 -16.85 42.56
CA GLY A 461 -46.34 -17.40 43.92
C GLY A 461 -46.41 -16.34 45.02
N ARG A 462 -47.61 -16.19 45.55
CA ARG A 462 -48.15 -15.37 46.65
C ARG A 462 -47.62 -15.78 48.01
N PHE A 463 -47.91 -14.84 49.02
CA PHE A 463 -47.96 -15.01 50.50
C PHE A 463 -46.60 -14.88 51.19
N GLY A 464 -46.44 -14.06 52.23
CA GLY A 464 -47.29 -13.47 53.23
C GLY A 464 -46.45 -13.19 54.47
N GLY A 465 -46.73 -12.10 55.18
CA GLY A 465 -46.63 -12.07 56.62
C GLY A 465 -45.34 -11.49 57.22
N SER A 466 -45.29 -10.23 57.63
CA SER A 466 -45.64 -9.68 58.94
C SER A 466 -44.46 -9.40 59.90
N ARG A 467 -44.43 -8.12 60.37
CA ARG A 467 -43.91 -7.60 61.67
C ARG A 467 -42.39 -7.55 61.78
N GLY A 468 -41.84 -6.45 62.21
CA GLY A 468 -42.16 -5.28 62.99
C GLY A 468 -40.90 -4.61 63.43
N GLY A 469 -41.00 -3.36 63.73
CA GLY A 469 -40.27 -2.69 64.81
C GLY A 469 -39.23 -1.67 64.34
N ASP A 470 -39.66 -0.41 64.33
CA ASP A 470 -39.17 0.75 65.12
C ASP A 470 -37.67 1.09 64.96
N SER A 471 -37.24 2.30 64.82
CA SER A 471 -37.75 3.64 65.04
C SER A 471 -36.62 4.67 64.84
N ARG A 472 -36.99 5.89 64.46
CA ARG A 472 -36.31 7.19 64.71
C ARG A 472 -35.12 7.46 63.75
N GLY A 473 -35.04 8.58 63.13
CA GLY A 473 -35.71 9.87 63.21
C GLY A 473 -34.80 10.91 62.58
N GLY A 474 -35.41 11.94 62.02
CA GLY A 474 -34.81 13.24 61.75
C GLY A 474 -34.30 13.49 60.37
N ASP A 475 -34.93 14.16 59.65
CA ASP A 475 -35.71 15.41 59.53
C ASP A 475 -34.97 16.37 58.59
N ARG A 476 -35.78 16.90 57.68
CA ARG A 476 -35.70 18.14 56.89
C ARG A 476 -35.05 18.13 55.51
N GLY A 477 -35.97 18.12 54.57
CA GLY A 477 -35.86 18.78 53.27
C GLY A 477 -36.00 20.32 53.41
N PRO A 478 -36.37 21.10 52.36
CA PRO A 478 -36.78 20.79 50.99
C PRO A 478 -36.09 21.68 49.92
N ARG A 479 -36.46 21.43 48.71
CA ARG A 479 -36.28 22.29 47.51
C ARG A 479 -36.97 23.66 47.66
N PRO A 480 -36.60 24.70 46.87
CA PRO A 480 -37.42 24.88 45.67
C PRO A 480 -36.68 25.31 44.37
N SER A 481 -37.32 24.97 43.34
CA SER A 481 -37.46 25.51 42.00
C SER A 481 -37.42 27.04 41.85
N GLY A 482 -36.92 27.51 40.74
CA GLY A 482 -37.11 28.91 40.30
C GLY A 482 -36.61 29.13 38.86
N ASP A 483 -37.57 29.20 38.01
CA ASP A 483 -37.56 29.54 36.60
C ASP A 483 -37.22 31.02 36.34
N ARG A 484 -36.93 31.31 35.06
CA ARG A 484 -37.18 32.54 34.30
C ARG A 484 -36.01 33.45 33.94
N ASN A 485 -35.69 33.33 32.64
CA ASN A 485 -36.02 34.37 31.63
C ASN A 485 -35.35 35.74 31.70
N SER A 486 -34.70 36.05 30.62
CA SER A 486 -34.88 37.20 29.73
C SER A 486 -33.90 38.36 29.74
N ARG A 487 -33.52 38.68 28.52
CA ARG A 487 -33.21 40.03 27.93
C ARG A 487 -31.89 40.67 28.42
N GLY A 488 -30.98 40.97 27.50
CA GLY A 488 -31.08 41.95 26.48
C GLY A 488 -30.02 43.02 26.65
N GLY A 489 -29.47 43.54 25.62
CA GLY A 489 -28.83 44.86 25.58
C GLY A 489 -27.30 44.82 25.43
N ASP A 490 -26.82 44.93 24.28
CA ASP A 490 -26.40 46.11 23.49
C ASP A 490 -25.19 46.90 24.02
N ARG A 491 -24.32 47.19 23.08
CA ARG A 491 -23.40 48.34 22.92
C ARG A 491 -22.02 48.20 23.59
N ASP A 492 -21.04 48.36 22.90
CA ASP A 492 -20.39 49.34 22.05
C ASP A 492 -18.88 49.35 22.22
N ARG A 493 -18.20 49.57 21.10
CA ARG A 493 -16.96 50.33 20.89
C ARG A 493 -15.60 49.72 21.18
N ALA A 494 -14.95 49.58 20.03
CA ALA A 494 -13.51 49.71 19.85
C ALA A 494 -12.94 51.04 20.38
N PRO A 495 -11.64 51.17 20.61
CA PRO A 495 -10.95 52.00 19.62
C PRO A 495 -9.57 51.45 19.14
N ARG A 496 -9.25 51.99 18.00
CA ARG A 496 -8.01 52.03 17.25
C ARG A 496 -6.84 52.64 18.04
N GLY A 497 -5.65 52.31 17.65
CA GLY A 497 -4.37 53.05 17.84
C GLY A 497 -3.25 52.09 17.51
N ASP A 498 -2.26 52.34 16.83
CA ASP A 498 -1.68 53.30 15.87
C ASP A 498 -0.45 52.59 15.29
N ARG A 499 -0.25 52.74 14.02
CA ARG A 499 1.07 52.48 13.38
C ARG A 499 2.03 53.62 13.70
N PRO A 500 3.34 53.41 13.64
CA PRO A 500 4.11 54.32 12.78
C PRO A 500 4.86 53.62 11.66
N ALA A 501 4.97 54.43 10.62
CA ALA A 501 5.63 54.17 9.35
C ALA A 501 7.12 54.53 9.40
N SER A 502 7.74 54.14 8.30
CA SER A 502 9.03 54.66 7.72
C SER A 502 10.31 54.01 8.23
N ASP A 503 11.05 53.32 7.34
CA ASP A 503 12.10 54.05 6.64
C ASP A 503 12.54 53.35 5.34
N ARG A 504 12.63 54.16 4.29
CA ARG A 504 13.22 53.83 2.99
C ARG A 504 14.70 54.19 3.01
N GLY A 505 15.54 53.30 2.60
CA GLY A 505 16.92 53.60 2.23
C GLY A 505 17.30 52.90 0.90
N PRO A 506 18.16 53.44 0.06
CA PRO A 506 18.03 53.43 -1.39
C PRO A 506 18.85 52.33 -2.11
N ARG A 507 18.42 52.04 -3.35
CA ARG A 507 19.17 51.29 -4.36
C ARG A 507 20.45 52.04 -4.79
N PRO A 508 21.51 51.33 -5.19
CA PRO A 508 22.40 51.82 -6.21
C PRO A 508 22.17 51.13 -7.57
N SER A 509 22.16 52.00 -8.55
CA SER A 509 22.12 51.75 -9.98
C SER A 509 23.53 51.59 -10.57
N GLY A 510 23.57 50.88 -11.71
CA GLY A 510 24.62 50.97 -12.73
C GLY A 510 25.74 49.95 -12.55
N ASP A 511 26.32 49.30 -13.52
CA ASP A 511 26.50 49.74 -14.90
C ASP A 511 26.77 48.51 -15.81
N ARG A 512 26.49 48.69 -17.04
CA ARG A 512 26.82 47.79 -18.16
C ARG A 512 28.34 47.76 -18.36
N ASP A 513 28.87 46.56 -18.70
CA ASP A 513 29.87 46.54 -19.75
C ASP A 513 29.87 45.21 -20.55
N ARG A 514 30.14 45.40 -21.80
CA ARG A 514 30.07 44.49 -22.94
C ARG A 514 31.24 43.51 -22.96
N ALA A 515 30.93 42.42 -23.67
CA ALA A 515 31.77 41.34 -24.19
C ALA A 515 33.13 41.78 -24.82
N PRO A 516 34.03 40.78 -25.12
CA PRO A 516 33.98 40.25 -26.49
C PRO A 516 34.17 38.72 -26.64
N ARG A 517 33.78 38.28 -27.83
CA ARG A 517 34.00 36.97 -28.44
C ARG A 517 35.48 36.72 -28.73
N SER A 518 35.90 35.46 -28.65
CA SER A 518 36.88 34.86 -29.58
C SER A 518 36.77 33.32 -29.51
N ASP A 519 36.35 32.72 -30.56
CA ASP A 519 37.00 31.81 -31.51
C ASP A 519 37.28 30.38 -31.07
N ARG A 520 36.64 29.51 -31.83
CA ARG A 520 36.99 28.09 -32.01
C ARG A 520 38.34 27.98 -32.73
N PRO A 521 39.06 26.83 -32.60
CA PRO A 521 39.13 26.01 -33.77
C PRO A 521 38.85 24.51 -33.53
N ALA A 522 38.61 23.87 -34.64
CA ALA A 522 38.32 22.48 -34.89
C ALA A 522 39.51 21.53 -34.61
N GLY A 523 39.17 20.29 -34.34
CA GLY A 523 40.01 19.10 -34.26
C GLY A 523 39.16 17.90 -33.92
#